data_d2b0ca3ad720298ecc3656705a1e4071
#
_entry.id   d2b0ca3ad720298ecc3656705a1e4071
#
_cell.length_a   1.000
_cell.length_b   1.000
_cell.length_c   1.000
_cell.angle_alpha   90.00
_cell.angle_beta   90.00
_cell.angle_gamma   90.00
#
_symmetry.space_group_name_H-M   'P 1'
#
loop_
_entity.id
_entity.type
_entity.pdbx_description
1 polymer ?
#
loop_
_entity_poly.entity_id
_entity_poly.type
_entity_poly.pdbx_seq_one_letter_code
_entity_poly.pdbx_strand_id
1 'polypeptide(L)'
;MTMSQEYAVQGLSCASCAHAVEVALQAVTGVKSAQVNLATEKVSLETEGSVSPLDLQAAVQAAGYDLVLPQVTQNFALTGMSCASCAANIESAVGSLPEVSAASVNLATEVLSVTYQLGAINEEIICQTVAEAGYQAQVLADQAGASQAQIQQEADQA
;
A
#
# COMPACT_ATOMS: atom_id res chain seq x y z
N MET A 1 -5.22 16.45 -10.47
CA MET A 1 -5.80 15.29 -11.15
C MET A 1 -6.60 14.46 -10.15
N THR A 2 -7.77 14.01 -10.58
CA THR A 2 -8.63 13.22 -9.73
C THR A 2 -8.25 11.74 -9.84
N MET A 3 -8.13 11.07 -8.72
CA MET A 3 -7.81 9.66 -8.69
C MET A 3 -8.94 8.91 -7.99
N SER A 4 -9.36 7.80 -8.60
CA SER A 4 -10.36 6.92 -8.01
C SER A 4 -9.69 5.78 -7.27
N GLN A 5 -10.12 5.54 -6.05
CA GLN A 5 -9.60 4.46 -5.23
C GLN A 5 -10.75 3.76 -4.53
N GLU A 6 -10.60 2.45 -4.38
CA GLU A 6 -11.59 1.65 -3.66
C GLU A 6 -10.94 0.96 -2.48
N TYR A 7 -11.64 0.98 -1.37
CA TYR A 7 -11.19 0.30 -0.16
C TYR A 7 -12.35 -0.48 0.42
N ALA A 8 -12.04 -1.57 1.10
CA ALA A 8 -13.04 -2.33 1.84
C ALA A 8 -13.29 -1.66 3.19
N VAL A 9 -14.53 -1.64 3.62
CA VAL A 9 -14.90 -1.08 4.93
C VAL A 9 -15.63 -2.16 5.71
N GLN A 10 -15.24 -2.34 6.96
CA GLN A 10 -15.87 -3.32 7.83
C GLN A 10 -16.76 -2.63 8.87
N GLY A 11 -17.78 -3.34 9.29
CA GLY A 11 -18.70 -2.83 10.29
C GLY A 11 -19.93 -2.16 9.72
N LEU A 12 -20.07 -2.14 8.39
CA LEU A 12 -21.24 -1.57 7.75
C LEU A 12 -22.43 -2.51 7.88
N SER A 13 -23.48 -2.04 8.52
CA SER A 13 -24.68 -2.85 8.71
C SER A 13 -25.96 -2.17 8.22
N CYS A 14 -25.88 -0.89 7.85
CA CYS A 14 -27.05 -0.16 7.39
C CYS A 14 -26.65 1.07 6.59
N ALA A 15 -27.64 1.69 5.94
CA ALA A 15 -27.39 2.87 5.12
C ALA A 15 -26.88 4.06 5.92
N SER A 16 -27.30 4.17 7.18
CA SER A 16 -26.79 5.22 8.06
C SER A 16 -25.31 5.07 8.31
N CYS A 17 -24.83 3.81 8.46
CA CYS A 17 -23.43 3.54 8.63
C CYS A 17 -22.63 3.97 7.39
N ALA A 18 -23.16 3.63 6.21
CA ALA A 18 -22.51 4.03 4.96
C ALA A 18 -22.41 5.54 4.86
N HIS A 19 -23.49 6.24 5.20
CA HIS A 19 -23.48 7.70 5.16
C HIS A 19 -22.47 8.29 6.13
N ALA A 20 -22.37 7.72 7.33
CA ALA A 20 -21.40 8.19 8.32
C ALA A 20 -19.96 8.07 7.80
N VAL A 21 -19.66 6.95 7.13
CA VAL A 21 -18.34 6.75 6.54
C VAL A 21 -18.10 7.74 5.40
N GLU A 22 -19.10 7.95 4.56
CA GLU A 22 -18.99 8.91 3.47
C GLU A 22 -18.68 10.32 3.99
N VAL A 23 -19.41 10.75 5.00
CA VAL A 23 -19.21 12.09 5.58
C VAL A 23 -17.82 12.19 6.20
N ALA A 24 -17.40 11.15 6.92
CA ALA A 24 -16.10 11.15 7.57
C ALA A 24 -14.96 11.25 6.54
N LEU A 25 -15.10 10.53 5.44
CA LEU A 25 -14.08 10.55 4.39
C LEU A 25 -14.06 11.87 3.65
N GLN A 26 -15.24 12.46 3.40
CA GLN A 26 -15.31 13.75 2.72
C GLN A 26 -14.71 14.88 3.56
N ALA A 27 -14.63 14.69 4.86
CA ALA A 27 -13.99 15.66 5.73
C ALA A 27 -12.48 15.65 5.62
N VAL A 28 -11.90 14.62 5.02
CA VAL A 28 -10.45 14.53 4.84
C VAL A 28 -10.03 15.48 3.72
N THR A 29 -8.99 16.27 3.99
CA THR A 29 -8.46 17.20 3.00
C THR A 29 -7.94 16.44 1.78
N GLY A 30 -8.39 16.83 0.60
CA GLY A 30 -7.99 16.18 -0.65
C GLY A 30 -8.99 15.18 -1.18
N VAL A 31 -9.98 14.78 -0.37
CA VAL A 31 -11.03 13.90 -0.84
C VAL A 31 -12.10 14.73 -1.54
N LYS A 32 -12.33 14.42 -2.81
CA LYS A 32 -13.33 15.12 -3.60
C LYS A 32 -14.72 14.55 -3.39
N SER A 33 -14.81 13.23 -3.38
CA SER A 33 -16.09 12.57 -3.11
C SER A 33 -15.84 11.18 -2.53
N ALA A 34 -16.83 10.68 -1.83
CA ALA A 34 -16.79 9.34 -1.27
C ALA A 34 -18.16 8.71 -1.41
N GLN A 35 -18.19 7.46 -1.84
CA GLN A 35 -19.43 6.69 -1.98
C GLN A 35 -19.21 5.29 -1.42
N VAL A 36 -20.15 4.85 -0.60
CA VAL A 36 -20.08 3.52 0.00
C VAL A 36 -21.10 2.61 -0.67
N ASN A 37 -20.65 1.41 -1.03
CA ASN A 37 -21.52 0.38 -1.58
C ASN A 37 -21.74 -0.67 -0.51
N LEU A 38 -22.97 -0.73 0.02
CA LEU A 38 -23.32 -1.69 1.07
C LEU A 38 -23.30 -3.12 0.59
N ALA A 39 -23.62 -3.34 -0.69
CA ALA A 39 -23.67 -4.70 -1.22
C ALA A 39 -22.27 -5.34 -1.23
N THR A 40 -21.24 -4.56 -1.50
CA THR A 40 -19.88 -5.05 -1.56
C THR A 40 -19.06 -4.67 -0.32
N GLU A 41 -19.62 -3.81 0.54
CA GLU A 41 -18.93 -3.26 1.71
C GLU A 41 -17.63 -2.58 1.32
N LYS A 42 -17.69 -1.81 0.25
CA LYS A 42 -16.55 -1.06 -0.26
C LYS A 42 -16.89 0.41 -0.40
N VAL A 43 -15.88 1.24 -0.26
CA VAL A 43 -16.02 2.67 -0.46
C VAL A 43 -15.22 3.08 -1.69
N SER A 44 -15.86 3.84 -2.57
CA SER A 44 -15.19 4.43 -3.73
C SER A 44 -14.87 5.88 -3.42
N LEU A 45 -13.61 6.24 -3.55
CA LEU A 45 -13.15 7.59 -3.24
C LEU A 45 -12.61 8.25 -4.50
N GLU A 46 -12.94 9.52 -4.66
CA GLU A 46 -12.26 10.37 -5.64
C GLU A 46 -11.45 11.41 -4.86
N THR A 47 -10.17 11.45 -5.15
CA THR A 47 -9.26 12.36 -4.46
C THR A 47 -8.53 13.25 -5.44
N GLU A 48 -8.17 14.43 -4.99
CA GLU A 48 -7.33 15.34 -5.76
C GLU A 48 -5.98 15.44 -5.08
N GLY A 49 -4.93 15.13 -5.84
CA GLY A 49 -3.58 15.14 -5.30
C GLY A 49 -3.31 13.91 -4.44
N SER A 50 -2.38 14.05 -3.53
CA SER A 50 -1.97 12.95 -2.68
C SER A 50 -2.71 12.99 -1.36
N VAL A 51 -3.49 11.94 -1.10
CA VAL A 51 -4.15 11.76 0.18
C VAL A 51 -3.59 10.49 0.80
N SER A 52 -3.18 10.59 2.06
CA SER A 52 -2.61 9.43 2.74
C SER A 52 -3.71 8.42 3.06
N PRO A 53 -3.50 7.14 2.72
CA PRO A 53 -4.46 6.11 3.12
C PRO A 53 -4.66 6.03 4.64
N LEU A 54 -3.62 6.38 5.41
CA LEU A 54 -3.74 6.39 6.88
C LEU A 54 -4.71 7.46 7.36
N ASP A 55 -4.73 8.61 6.70
CA ASP A 55 -5.70 9.66 7.03
C ASP A 55 -7.12 9.19 6.78
N LEU A 56 -7.31 8.47 5.68
CA LEU A 56 -8.61 7.89 5.35
C LEU A 56 -9.02 6.87 6.41
N GLN A 57 -8.09 6.02 6.80
CA GLN A 57 -8.35 5.02 7.82
C GLN A 57 -8.70 5.66 9.15
N ALA A 58 -7.97 6.70 9.54
CA ALA A 58 -8.23 7.40 10.80
C ALA A 58 -9.63 8.03 10.80
N ALA A 59 -10.04 8.62 9.67
CA ALA A 59 -11.35 9.23 9.55
C ALA A 59 -12.46 8.18 9.71
N VAL A 60 -12.30 7.01 9.08
CA VAL A 60 -13.27 5.95 9.18
C VAL A 60 -13.33 5.40 10.60
N GLN A 61 -12.19 5.25 11.25
CA GLN A 61 -12.13 4.77 12.63
C GLN A 61 -12.79 5.76 13.59
N ALA A 62 -12.64 7.04 13.33
CA ALA A 62 -13.29 8.06 14.13
C ALA A 62 -14.81 7.98 14.02
N ALA A 63 -15.32 7.49 12.89
CA ALA A 63 -16.75 7.28 12.71
C ALA A 63 -17.24 5.97 13.34
N GLY A 64 -16.33 5.12 13.82
CA GLY A 64 -16.68 3.88 14.47
C GLY A 64 -16.61 2.66 13.58
N TYR A 65 -15.95 2.77 12.44
CA TYR A 65 -15.84 1.68 11.47
C TYR A 65 -14.37 1.44 11.15
N ASP A 66 -14.09 0.41 10.36
CA ASP A 66 -12.72 0.06 9.98
C ASP A 66 -12.57 0.12 8.47
N LEU A 67 -11.57 0.87 8.03
CA LEU A 67 -11.18 0.89 6.62
C LEU A 67 -10.06 -0.13 6.44
N VAL A 68 -10.29 -1.10 5.55
CA VAL A 68 -9.30 -2.13 5.26
C VAL A 68 -8.47 -1.65 4.07
N LEU A 69 -7.20 -1.43 4.31
CA LEU A 69 -6.29 -0.99 3.25
C LEU A 69 -5.81 -2.20 2.45
N PRO A 70 -5.73 -2.07 1.13
CA PRO A 70 -5.23 -3.16 0.31
C PRO A 70 -3.76 -3.41 0.58
N GLN A 71 -3.34 -4.65 0.38
CA GLN A 71 -1.93 -4.98 0.43
C GLN A 71 -1.29 -4.70 -0.92
N VAL A 72 -0.09 -4.15 -0.88
CA VAL A 72 0.70 -3.90 -2.09
C VAL A 72 2.03 -4.60 -1.96
N THR A 73 2.58 -5.01 -3.08
CA THR A 73 3.91 -5.60 -3.14
C THR A 73 4.83 -4.61 -3.83
N GLN A 74 5.90 -4.24 -3.17
CA GLN A 74 6.89 -3.32 -3.70
C GLN A 74 8.19 -4.07 -3.89
N ASN A 75 8.82 -3.85 -5.02
CA ASN A 75 10.11 -4.47 -5.34
C ASN A 75 11.22 -3.45 -5.13
N PHE A 76 12.32 -3.94 -4.59
CA PHE A 76 13.51 -3.11 -4.33
C PHE A 76 14.72 -3.82 -4.93
N ALA A 77 15.54 -3.08 -5.66
CA ALA A 77 16.82 -3.60 -6.12
C ALA A 77 17.82 -3.55 -4.98
N LEU A 78 18.50 -4.65 -4.74
CA LEU A 78 19.46 -4.76 -3.65
C LEU A 78 20.87 -4.72 -4.18
N THR A 79 21.77 -4.13 -3.39
CA THR A 79 23.20 -4.15 -3.69
C THR A 79 23.97 -4.59 -2.44
N GLY A 80 25.12 -5.20 -2.69
CA GLY A 80 25.97 -5.67 -1.60
C GLY A 80 25.70 -7.09 -1.18
N MET A 81 24.75 -7.77 -1.81
CA MET A 81 24.48 -9.18 -1.51
C MET A 81 25.46 -10.07 -2.24
N SER A 82 26.03 -11.01 -1.51
CA SER A 82 26.98 -11.93 -2.10
C SER A 82 26.70 -13.39 -1.74
N CYS A 83 25.69 -13.65 -0.89
CA CYS A 83 25.41 -15.02 -0.48
C CYS A 83 23.99 -15.13 0.07
N ALA A 84 23.55 -16.40 0.24
CA ALA A 84 22.20 -16.67 0.74
C ALA A 84 21.99 -16.16 2.17
N SER A 85 23.04 -16.12 2.97
CA SER A 85 22.93 -15.56 4.32
C SER A 85 22.56 -14.09 4.30
N CYS A 86 23.10 -13.37 3.33
CA CYS A 86 22.75 -11.94 3.18
C CYS A 86 21.27 -11.78 2.89
N ALA A 87 20.73 -12.60 1.98
CA ALA A 87 19.30 -12.57 1.68
C ALA A 87 18.47 -12.88 2.91
N ALA A 88 18.86 -13.89 3.67
CA ALA A 88 18.13 -14.25 4.89
C ALA A 88 18.16 -13.13 5.92
N ASN A 89 19.29 -12.44 6.04
CA ASN A 89 19.39 -11.31 6.96
C ASN A 89 18.45 -10.18 6.57
N ILE A 90 18.38 -9.87 5.29
CA ILE A 90 17.50 -8.82 4.79
C ILE A 90 16.05 -9.23 5.00
N GLU A 91 15.70 -10.47 4.65
CA GLU A 91 14.33 -10.95 4.85
C GLU A 91 13.93 -10.88 6.32
N SER A 92 14.82 -11.27 7.22
CA SER A 92 14.54 -11.21 8.64
C SER A 92 14.36 -9.79 9.12
N ALA A 93 15.25 -8.89 8.69
CA ALA A 93 15.20 -7.49 9.11
C ALA A 93 13.90 -6.83 8.65
N VAL A 94 13.57 -6.98 7.38
CA VAL A 94 12.35 -6.37 6.83
C VAL A 94 11.11 -7.08 7.36
N GLY A 95 11.15 -8.39 7.45
CA GLY A 95 10.01 -9.17 7.94
C GLY A 95 9.71 -8.95 9.41
N SER A 96 10.65 -8.38 10.17
CA SER A 96 10.40 -8.07 11.57
C SER A 96 9.59 -6.80 11.75
N LEU A 97 9.42 -6.01 10.70
CA LEU A 97 8.60 -4.80 10.77
C LEU A 97 7.14 -5.20 10.91
N PRO A 98 6.42 -4.62 11.89
CA PRO A 98 5.03 -5.02 12.15
C PRO A 98 4.09 -4.73 10.99
N GLU A 99 4.42 -3.74 10.17
CA GLU A 99 3.60 -3.35 9.03
C GLU A 99 3.79 -4.24 7.82
N VAL A 100 4.85 -5.05 7.80
CA VAL A 100 5.17 -5.89 6.66
C VAL A 100 4.50 -7.25 6.83
N SER A 101 3.72 -7.65 5.84
CA SER A 101 3.06 -8.95 5.84
C SER A 101 4.00 -10.06 5.38
N ALA A 102 4.84 -9.76 4.40
CA ALA A 102 5.78 -10.74 3.85
C ALA A 102 6.97 -10.04 3.23
N ALA A 103 8.11 -10.68 3.28
CA ALA A 103 9.32 -10.20 2.61
C ALA A 103 10.04 -11.39 2.03
N SER A 104 10.53 -11.23 0.81
CA SER A 104 11.21 -12.30 0.10
C SER A 104 12.32 -11.70 -0.77
N VAL A 105 13.48 -12.34 -0.77
CA VAL A 105 14.62 -11.91 -1.58
C VAL A 105 14.89 -12.93 -2.65
N ASN A 106 15.05 -12.45 -3.88
CA ASN A 106 15.46 -13.28 -5.00
C ASN A 106 16.93 -13.04 -5.27
N LEU A 107 17.76 -14.04 -5.00
CA LEU A 107 19.21 -13.93 -5.20
C LEU A 107 19.61 -13.82 -6.66
N ALA A 108 18.84 -14.46 -7.53
CA ALA A 108 19.17 -14.45 -8.95
C ALA A 108 19.05 -13.05 -9.56
N THR A 109 18.04 -12.29 -9.12
CA THR A 109 17.81 -10.96 -9.63
C THR A 109 18.23 -9.88 -8.64
N GLU A 110 18.61 -10.26 -7.43
CA GLU A 110 18.96 -9.34 -6.35
C GLU A 110 17.82 -8.35 -6.09
N VAL A 111 16.59 -8.87 -6.03
CA VAL A 111 15.40 -8.07 -5.81
C VAL A 111 14.71 -8.52 -4.53
N LEU A 112 14.36 -7.53 -3.70
CA LEU A 112 13.58 -7.75 -2.48
C LEU A 112 12.12 -7.42 -2.80
N SER A 113 11.24 -8.37 -2.55
CA SER A 113 9.79 -8.15 -2.69
C SER A 113 9.20 -8.05 -1.30
N VAL A 114 8.54 -6.94 -1.01
CA VAL A 114 7.94 -6.68 0.29
C VAL A 114 6.44 -6.47 0.09
N THR A 115 5.64 -7.21 0.84
CA THR A 115 4.19 -7.06 0.84
C THR A 115 3.77 -6.40 2.15
N TYR A 116 3.05 -5.30 2.05
CA TYR A 116 2.60 -4.54 3.22
C TYR A 116 1.28 -3.86 2.90
N GLN A 117 0.61 -3.37 3.93
CA GLN A 117 -0.62 -2.62 3.72
C GLN A 117 -0.29 -1.23 3.21
N LEU A 118 -1.06 -0.79 2.22
CA LEU A 118 -0.88 0.52 1.62
C LEU A 118 -0.98 1.62 2.69
N GLY A 119 0.05 2.45 2.78
CA GLY A 119 0.09 3.54 3.74
C GLY A 119 0.58 3.17 5.13
N ALA A 120 0.72 1.89 5.45
CA ALA A 120 1.19 1.47 6.77
C ALA A 120 2.68 1.72 6.95
N ILE A 121 3.43 1.61 5.87
CA ILE A 121 4.88 1.82 5.88
C ILE A 121 5.25 2.45 4.54
N ASN A 122 6.30 3.24 4.52
CA ASN A 122 6.76 3.79 3.25
C ASN A 122 8.07 3.12 2.84
N GLU A 123 8.41 3.32 1.57
CA GLU A 123 9.59 2.68 0.98
C GLU A 123 10.88 3.10 1.68
N GLU A 124 10.87 4.32 2.18
CA GLU A 124 12.06 4.86 2.85
C GLU A 124 12.41 4.06 4.09
N ILE A 125 11.40 3.65 4.86
CA ILE A 125 11.61 2.85 6.06
C ILE A 125 12.19 1.48 5.68
N ILE A 126 11.70 0.89 4.60
CA ILE A 126 12.22 -0.39 4.12
C ILE A 126 13.68 -0.24 3.69
N CYS A 127 13.99 0.80 2.94
CA CYS A 127 15.36 1.05 2.51
C CYS A 127 16.29 1.28 3.71
N GLN A 128 15.79 2.01 4.71
CA GLN A 128 16.58 2.25 5.92
C GLN A 128 16.83 0.97 6.68
N THR A 129 15.82 0.11 6.79
CA THR A 129 15.96 -1.18 7.47
C THR A 129 17.01 -2.04 6.78
N VAL A 130 17.00 -2.06 5.45
CA VAL A 130 18.01 -2.80 4.69
C VAL A 130 19.40 -2.20 4.92
N ALA A 131 19.50 -0.88 4.98
CA ALA A 131 20.78 -0.20 5.22
C ALA A 131 21.31 -0.55 6.60
N GLU A 132 20.46 -0.66 7.60
CA GLU A 132 20.87 -1.04 8.94
C GLU A 132 21.40 -2.48 9.01
N ALA A 133 20.91 -3.32 8.11
CA ALA A 133 21.40 -4.68 8.00
C ALA A 133 22.76 -4.76 7.27
N GLY A 134 23.22 -3.63 6.72
CA GLY A 134 24.51 -3.56 6.04
C GLY A 134 24.44 -3.62 4.53
N TYR A 135 23.26 -3.44 3.97
CA TYR A 135 23.05 -3.53 2.52
C TYR A 135 22.37 -2.28 2.03
N GLN A 136 22.12 -2.20 0.72
CA GLN A 136 21.44 -1.06 0.14
C GLN A 136 20.27 -1.54 -0.70
N ALA A 137 19.16 -0.81 -0.62
CA ALA A 137 17.98 -1.09 -1.41
C ALA A 137 17.54 0.16 -2.14
N GLN A 138 17.07 -0.03 -3.37
CA GLN A 138 16.50 1.06 -4.17
C GLN A 138 15.13 0.64 -4.65
N VAL A 139 14.19 1.57 -4.57
CA VAL A 139 12.82 1.31 -5.02
C VAL A 139 12.80 1.12 -6.52
N LEU A 140 12.15 0.05 -6.97
CA LEU A 140 11.89 -0.15 -8.38
C LEU A 140 10.51 0.46 -8.67
N ALA A 141 10.52 1.75 -8.96
CA ALA A 141 9.30 2.54 -9.02
C ALA A 141 8.34 2.08 -10.11
N ASP A 142 8.86 1.56 -11.19
CA ASP A 142 8.03 1.08 -12.28
C ASP A 142 7.20 -0.15 -11.90
N GLN A 143 7.58 -0.84 -10.83
CA GLN A 143 6.82 -1.98 -10.34
C GLN A 143 5.59 -1.55 -9.53
N ALA A 144 5.68 -0.40 -8.91
CA ALA A 144 4.59 0.06 -8.06
C ALA A 144 3.38 0.48 -8.87
N GLY A 145 3.62 1.05 -10.03
CA GLY A 145 2.53 1.55 -10.83
C GLY A 145 1.89 0.49 -11.68
N ALA A 146 2.69 -0.45 -11.96
CA ALA A 146 2.21 -1.43 -12.88
C ALA A 146 1.09 -2.23 -12.33
N SER A 147 1.25 -1.89 -12.17
CA SER A 147 0.47 -2.44 -11.98
C SER A 147 -0.25 -2.76 -12.92
N GLN A 148 0.07 -2.55 -13.10
CA GLN A 148 -0.23 -2.66 -13.74
C GLN A 148 -0.72 -2.42 -14.68
N ALA A 149 -0.95 -2.15 -14.87
CA ALA A 149 -1.36 -1.92 -15.80
C ALA A 149 -0.97 -1.58 -16.91
N GLN A 150 -0.64 -1.45 -16.86
CA GLN A 150 -0.22 -1.21 -17.60
C GLN A 150 0.23 -1.73 -18.27
N ILE A 151 0.53 -2.00 -18.14
CA ILE A 151 1.18 -2.36 -18.70
C ILE A 151 0.84 -3.00 -19.56
N GLN A 152 0.54 -3.05 -19.75
CA GLN A 152 0.50 -3.42 -20.46
C GLN A 152 0.15 -3.14 -21.39
N GLN A 153 0.14 -2.59 -21.46
CA GLN A 153 0.10 -2.28 -22.16
C GLN A 153 0.34 -2.07 -22.83
N GLU A 154 0.68 -1.86 -22.63
CA GLU A 154 1.21 -1.72 -23.19
C GLU A 154 1.36 -2.17 -23.85
N ALA A 155 1.00 -2.30 -23.70
CA ALA A 155 1.29 -2.62 -24.27
C ALA A 155 0.94 -2.77 -25.07
N ASP A 156 0.54 -2.66 -25.07
CA ASP A 156 0.41 -2.73 -25.77
C ASP A 156 0.38 -2.37 -26.48
N GLN A 157 0.30 -2.09 -26.40
CA GLN A 157 0.53 -1.69 -26.94
C GLN A 157 0.90 -1.67 -27.63
N ALA A 158 0.78 -1.67 -27.77
CA ALA A 158 1.26 -1.66 -28.39
C ALA A 158 1.61 -1.98 -28.99
#